data_edf8d9c508756dbaa1bf8fd3cf1575c0
#
_entry.id   edf8d9c508756dbaa1bf8fd3cf1575c0
#
_cell.length_a   1.000
_cell.length_b   1.000
_cell.length_c   1.000
_cell.angle_alpha   90.00
_cell.angle_beta   90.00
_cell.angle_gamma   90.00
#
_symmetry.space_group_name_H-M   'P 1'
#
loop_
_entity.id
_entity.type
_entity.pdbx_description
1 polymer ?
#
loop_
_entity_poly.entity_id
_entity_poly.type
_entity_poly.pdbx_seq_one_letter_code
_entity_poly.pdbx_strand_id
1 'polypeptide(L)'
;LSLEPVERKEMNEMEIVLLSSRITGTSETDFAEAYYFAKPLTDSTYYIQYNTCMEADDLSMEDFAAKVSEALDAGDYSRILLDLRNNGGGSDGVIWPLFAAIRTRQLLEGDEVELVGLIGESTFSSALINAVEIQEMGGVLVGESTGGSVSHFGAVNTFTLPVSGVRGQISSKYIDLNSLL
;
A
#
# COMPACT_ATOMS: atom_id res chain seq x y z
N LEU A 1 -14.01 -26.64 -14.70
CA LEU A 1 -12.83 -25.94 -15.21
C LEU A 1 -11.63 -26.49 -14.45
N SER A 2 -10.82 -27.31 -15.10
CA SER A 2 -9.54 -27.75 -14.56
C SER A 2 -8.53 -26.64 -14.87
N LEU A 3 -8.00 -26.03 -13.83
CA LEU A 3 -6.89 -25.11 -13.96
C LEU A 3 -5.62 -25.97 -14.01
N GLU A 4 -4.95 -25.98 -15.14
CA GLU A 4 -3.63 -26.59 -15.26
C GLU A 4 -2.61 -25.70 -14.56
N PRO A 5 -1.70 -26.25 -13.73
CA PRO A 5 -0.68 -25.46 -13.09
C PRO A 5 0.33 -24.93 -14.14
N VAL A 6 0.55 -23.62 -14.14
CA VAL A 6 1.55 -22.97 -14.98
C VAL A 6 2.92 -23.16 -14.35
N GLU A 7 3.94 -23.52 -15.13
CA GLU A 7 5.30 -23.64 -14.61
C GLU A 7 5.83 -22.29 -14.10
N ARG A 8 6.60 -22.34 -13.01
CA ARG A 8 7.13 -21.12 -12.34
C ARG A 8 7.97 -20.24 -13.28
N LYS A 9 8.59 -20.82 -14.30
CA LYS A 9 9.35 -20.10 -15.33
C LYS A 9 8.41 -19.29 -16.24
N GLU A 10 7.29 -19.86 -16.64
CA GLU A 10 6.27 -19.19 -17.45
C GLU A 10 5.57 -18.07 -16.67
N MET A 11 5.36 -18.24 -15.35
CA MET A 11 4.85 -17.16 -14.49
C MET A 11 5.79 -15.96 -14.43
N ASN A 12 7.10 -16.17 -14.44
CA ASN A 12 8.09 -15.08 -14.42
C ASN A 12 8.21 -14.35 -15.78
N GLU A 13 7.76 -14.97 -16.85
CA GLU A 13 7.72 -14.39 -18.20
C GLU A 13 6.36 -13.78 -18.54
N MET A 14 5.32 -14.01 -17.71
CA MET A 14 4.03 -13.34 -17.84
C MET A 14 4.19 -11.88 -17.45
N GLU A 15 3.83 -11.00 -18.38
CA GLU A 15 3.74 -9.57 -18.14
C GLU A 15 2.74 -9.30 -17.02
N ILE A 16 3.22 -8.94 -15.83
CA ILE A 16 2.38 -8.55 -14.71
C ILE A 16 1.85 -7.15 -15.01
N VAL A 17 0.71 -7.10 -15.65
CA VAL A 17 0.00 -5.82 -15.82
C VAL A 17 -0.52 -5.41 -14.46
N LEU A 18 0.12 -4.42 -13.86
CA LEU A 18 -0.32 -3.85 -12.60
C LEU A 18 -1.75 -3.32 -12.77
N LEU A 19 -2.68 -3.80 -11.94
CA LEU A 19 -4.08 -3.36 -12.00
C LEU A 19 -4.22 -1.84 -11.84
N SER A 20 -3.28 -1.22 -11.11
CA SER A 20 -3.15 0.22 -10.99
C SER A 20 -2.96 0.93 -12.34
N SER A 21 -2.15 0.40 -13.26
CA SER A 21 -1.94 1.01 -14.58
C SER A 21 -3.22 1.10 -15.42
N ARG A 22 -4.14 0.14 -15.25
CA ARG A 22 -5.43 0.14 -15.94
C ARG A 22 -6.39 1.21 -15.45
N ILE A 23 -6.31 1.57 -14.16
CA ILE A 23 -7.18 2.59 -13.55
C ILE A 23 -6.63 3.99 -13.83
N THR A 24 -5.33 4.16 -13.79
CA THR A 24 -4.69 5.48 -13.81
C THR A 24 -4.25 5.95 -15.19
N GLY A 25 -4.20 5.05 -16.18
CA GLY A 25 -3.67 5.37 -17.52
C GLY A 25 -2.19 5.81 -17.48
N THR A 26 -1.45 5.46 -16.44
CA THR A 26 -0.01 5.68 -16.33
C THR A 26 0.75 4.54 -17.01
N SER A 27 1.98 4.79 -17.45
CA SER A 27 2.81 3.74 -18.03
C SER A 27 3.27 2.78 -16.92
N GLU A 28 3.51 1.51 -17.27
CA GLU A 28 4.00 0.49 -16.32
C GLU A 28 5.33 0.88 -15.68
N THR A 29 6.16 1.66 -16.36
CA THR A 29 7.45 2.15 -15.89
C THR A 29 7.32 3.12 -14.73
N ASP A 30 6.26 3.93 -14.68
CA ASP A 30 6.05 4.90 -13.60
C ASP A 30 5.72 4.23 -12.26
N PHE A 31 5.25 2.98 -12.29
CA PHE A 31 4.87 2.20 -11.10
C PHE A 31 5.97 1.29 -10.57
N ALA A 32 6.81 0.77 -11.46
CA ALA A 32 7.79 -0.25 -11.08
C ALA A 32 8.92 0.28 -10.20
N GLU A 33 9.20 1.58 -10.23
CA GLU A 33 10.36 2.18 -9.57
C GLU A 33 10.00 3.11 -8.42
N ALA A 34 8.78 3.66 -8.37
CA ALA A 34 8.39 4.61 -7.32
C ALA A 34 7.90 3.89 -6.05
N TYR A 35 8.44 4.26 -4.89
CA TYR A 35 7.96 3.80 -3.59
C TYR A 35 6.57 4.36 -3.29
N TYR A 36 6.35 5.61 -3.65
CA TYR A 36 5.07 6.29 -3.56
C TYR A 36 4.94 7.38 -4.62
N PHE A 37 3.72 7.67 -5.01
CA PHE A 37 3.38 8.58 -6.09
C PHE A 37 1.96 9.12 -5.90
N ALA A 38 1.70 10.35 -6.32
CA ALA A 38 0.36 10.92 -6.26
C ALA A 38 0.07 11.85 -7.43
N LYS A 39 -1.20 11.89 -7.85
CA LYS A 39 -1.69 12.78 -8.91
C LYS A 39 -3.20 12.97 -8.84
N PRO A 40 -3.74 14.06 -9.42
CA PRO A 40 -5.14 14.12 -9.78
C PRO A 40 -5.51 12.97 -10.73
N LEU A 41 -6.60 12.27 -10.44
CA LEU A 41 -7.19 11.26 -11.32
C LEU A 41 -8.36 11.83 -12.12
N THR A 42 -9.20 12.62 -11.43
CA THR A 42 -10.28 13.43 -12.01
C THR A 42 -10.31 14.77 -11.30
N ASP A 43 -11.22 15.67 -11.69
CA ASP A 43 -11.43 16.96 -11.00
C ASP A 43 -11.86 16.81 -9.54
N SER A 44 -12.45 15.65 -9.18
CA SER A 44 -12.94 15.37 -7.82
C SER A 44 -12.24 14.23 -7.09
N THR A 45 -11.26 13.55 -7.73
CA THR A 45 -10.58 12.38 -7.17
C THR A 45 -9.08 12.55 -7.23
N TYR A 46 -8.43 12.46 -6.06
CA TYR A 46 -6.98 12.44 -5.94
C TYR A 46 -6.49 11.01 -5.69
N TYR A 47 -5.51 10.57 -6.49
CA TYR A 47 -4.94 9.23 -6.43
C TYR A 47 -3.56 9.26 -5.79
N ILE A 48 -3.35 8.38 -4.83
CA ILE A 48 -2.09 8.17 -4.13
C ILE A 48 -1.75 6.70 -4.24
N GLN A 49 -0.57 6.38 -4.74
CA GLN A 49 -0.03 5.04 -4.78
C GLN A 49 1.07 4.90 -3.74
N TYR A 50 1.02 3.81 -2.96
CA TYR A 50 1.99 3.47 -1.92
C TYR A 50 2.42 2.02 -2.09
N ASN A 51 3.56 1.79 -2.77
CA ASN A 51 4.00 0.48 -3.22
C ASN A 51 4.86 -0.28 -2.22
N THR A 52 5.42 0.40 -1.23
CA THR A 52 6.25 -0.22 -0.19
C THR A 52 6.25 0.62 1.07
N CYS A 53 6.25 -0.04 2.22
CA CYS A 53 6.36 0.61 3.53
C CYS A 53 7.83 0.92 3.87
N MET A 54 8.51 1.66 2.99
CA MET A 54 9.90 2.07 3.13
C MET A 54 10.05 3.54 2.74
N GLU A 55 11.06 4.21 3.29
CA GLU A 55 11.46 5.55 2.85
C GLU A 55 12.21 5.45 1.52
N ALA A 56 11.87 6.31 0.56
CA ALA A 56 12.62 6.44 -0.68
C ALA A 56 13.90 7.25 -0.44
N ASP A 57 14.98 6.92 -1.16
CA ASP A 57 16.28 7.58 -0.99
C ASP A 57 16.27 9.06 -1.37
N ASP A 58 15.40 9.44 -2.31
CA ASP A 58 15.34 10.79 -2.91
C ASP A 58 14.14 11.61 -2.45
N LEU A 59 13.19 11.01 -1.75
CA LEU A 59 11.97 11.68 -1.28
C LEU A 59 11.49 11.03 0.03
N SER A 60 11.61 11.74 1.15
CA SER A 60 11.06 11.26 2.41
C SER A 60 9.53 11.18 2.36
N MET A 61 8.92 10.30 3.17
CA MET A 61 7.46 10.26 3.30
C MET A 61 6.91 11.57 3.88
N GLU A 62 7.66 12.26 4.72
CA GLU A 62 7.27 13.57 5.27
C GLU A 62 7.16 14.62 4.15
N ASP A 63 8.18 14.71 3.27
CA ASP A 63 8.16 15.64 2.12
C ASP A 63 7.10 15.26 1.09
N PHE A 64 6.88 13.96 0.88
CA PHE A 64 5.82 13.47 0.02
C PHE A 64 4.43 13.85 0.57
N ALA A 65 4.20 13.62 1.85
CA ALA A 65 2.95 13.98 2.52
C ALA A 65 2.67 15.48 2.49
N ALA A 66 3.72 16.32 2.64
CA ALA A 66 3.60 17.77 2.49
C ALA A 66 3.14 18.16 1.07
N LYS A 67 3.72 17.56 0.02
CA LYS A 67 3.29 17.78 -1.37
C LYS A 67 1.86 17.32 -1.63
N VAL A 68 1.45 16.18 -1.03
CA VAL A 68 0.07 15.70 -1.11
C VAL A 68 -0.87 16.68 -0.43
N SER A 69 -0.53 17.18 0.77
CA SER A 69 -1.32 18.18 1.49
C SER A 69 -1.52 19.45 0.65
N GLU A 70 -0.45 20.01 0.10
CA GLU A 70 -0.51 21.18 -0.78
C GLU A 70 -1.42 20.93 -2.00
N ALA A 71 -1.33 19.76 -2.61
CA ALA A 71 -2.15 19.41 -3.76
C ALA A 71 -3.63 19.24 -3.40
N LEU A 72 -3.91 18.64 -2.24
CA LEU A 72 -5.28 18.49 -1.73
C LEU A 72 -5.90 19.86 -1.39
N ASP A 73 -5.11 20.78 -0.85
CA ASP A 73 -5.57 22.15 -0.52
C ASP A 73 -5.81 23.00 -1.78
N ALA A 74 -5.07 22.72 -2.86
CA ALA A 74 -5.19 23.44 -4.13
C ALA A 74 -6.35 22.93 -5.01
N GLY A 75 -6.90 21.75 -4.72
CA GLY A 75 -7.95 21.11 -5.51
C GLY A 75 -9.24 20.89 -4.73
N ASP A 76 -10.32 20.69 -5.47
CA ASP A 76 -11.66 20.43 -4.90
C ASP A 76 -11.96 18.91 -4.93
N TYR A 77 -11.15 18.14 -4.17
CA TYR A 77 -11.24 16.68 -4.15
C TYR A 77 -12.18 16.19 -3.06
N SER A 78 -13.28 15.56 -3.49
CA SER A 78 -14.24 14.87 -2.61
C SER A 78 -13.87 13.39 -2.39
N ARG A 79 -12.84 12.86 -3.06
CA ARG A 79 -12.38 11.48 -2.89
C ARG A 79 -10.87 11.38 -2.96
N ILE A 80 -10.32 10.60 -2.02
CA ILE A 80 -8.91 10.20 -2.00
C ILE A 80 -8.85 8.68 -2.20
N LEU A 81 -8.16 8.23 -3.26
CA LEU A 81 -7.85 6.82 -3.47
C LEU A 81 -6.43 6.55 -2.99
N LEU A 82 -6.27 5.70 -2.00
CA LEU A 82 -4.96 5.23 -1.51
C LEU A 82 -4.74 3.79 -1.94
N ASP A 83 -3.81 3.59 -2.87
CA ASP A 83 -3.59 2.30 -3.52
C ASP A 83 -2.44 1.53 -2.84
N LEU A 84 -2.80 0.43 -2.18
CA LEU A 84 -1.90 -0.52 -1.51
C LEU A 84 -1.78 -1.84 -2.28
N ARG A 85 -2.37 -1.98 -3.47
CA ARG A 85 -2.47 -3.26 -4.18
C ARG A 85 -1.12 -3.90 -4.47
N ASN A 86 -0.06 -3.11 -4.64
CA ASN A 86 1.29 -3.60 -4.92
C ASN A 86 2.21 -3.59 -3.68
N ASN A 87 1.70 -3.28 -2.50
CA ASN A 87 2.51 -3.06 -1.31
C ASN A 87 2.73 -4.36 -0.51
N GLY A 88 3.93 -4.90 -0.59
CA GLY A 88 4.34 -6.11 0.15
C GLY A 88 4.71 -5.87 1.62
N GLY A 89 4.64 -4.63 2.12
CA GLY A 89 4.96 -4.28 3.51
C GLY A 89 6.31 -3.58 3.67
N GLY A 90 6.85 -3.66 4.88
CA GLY A 90 8.06 -2.98 5.37
C GLY A 90 7.88 -2.52 6.80
N SER A 91 7.95 -1.21 7.07
CA SER A 91 7.66 -0.59 8.36
C SER A 91 6.32 0.14 8.30
N ASP A 92 5.38 -0.26 9.13
CA ASP A 92 4.02 0.27 9.19
C ASP A 92 3.94 1.78 9.49
N GLY A 93 4.89 2.31 10.26
CA GLY A 93 4.92 3.72 10.64
C GLY A 93 5.36 4.69 9.54
N VAL A 94 5.94 4.22 8.44
CA VAL A 94 6.41 5.11 7.35
C VAL A 94 5.27 5.94 6.76
N ILE A 95 4.06 5.40 6.67
CA ILE A 95 2.90 6.08 6.08
C ILE A 95 2.29 7.18 6.99
N TRP A 96 2.61 7.24 8.26
CA TRP A 96 1.91 8.12 9.21
C TRP A 96 1.88 9.61 8.85
N PRO A 97 2.93 10.22 8.28
CA PRO A 97 2.84 11.60 7.79
C PRO A 97 1.75 11.78 6.73
N LEU A 98 1.60 10.81 5.83
CA LEU A 98 0.57 10.82 4.81
C LEU A 98 -0.85 10.65 5.41
N PHE A 99 -1.02 9.77 6.37
CA PHE A 99 -2.29 9.63 7.10
C PHE A 99 -2.65 10.91 7.86
N ALA A 100 -1.67 11.60 8.44
CA ALA A 100 -1.89 12.88 9.09
C ALA A 100 -2.38 13.95 8.08
N ALA A 101 -1.80 14.02 6.88
CA ALA A 101 -2.23 14.94 5.82
C ALA A 101 -3.67 14.63 5.37
N ILE A 102 -4.00 13.36 5.09
CA ILE A 102 -5.34 12.92 4.69
C ILE A 102 -6.37 13.23 5.79
N ARG A 103 -6.05 12.92 7.04
CA ARG A 103 -6.95 13.16 8.18
C ARG A 103 -7.17 14.65 8.42
N THR A 104 -6.16 15.48 8.21
CA THR A 104 -6.30 16.94 8.29
C THR A 104 -7.29 17.43 7.25
N ARG A 105 -7.22 16.94 6.00
CA ARG A 105 -8.17 17.27 4.94
C ARG A 105 -9.59 16.83 5.30
N GLN A 106 -9.77 15.60 5.81
CA GLN A 106 -11.09 15.11 6.26
C GLN A 106 -11.68 15.96 7.40
N LEU A 107 -10.84 16.42 8.34
CA LEU A 107 -11.31 17.26 9.45
C LEU A 107 -11.69 18.68 9.01
N LEU A 108 -11.07 19.22 7.97
CA LEU A 108 -11.36 20.56 7.43
C LEU A 108 -12.63 20.57 6.60
N GLU A 109 -12.86 19.53 5.80
CA GLU A 109 -13.99 19.41 4.86
C GLU A 109 -15.18 18.62 5.45
N GLY A 110 -15.02 18.05 6.65
CA GLY A 110 -16.02 17.20 7.27
C GLY A 110 -16.20 15.87 6.55
N ASP A 111 -17.40 15.29 6.59
CA ASP A 111 -17.74 14.00 5.97
C ASP A 111 -17.80 14.04 4.43
N GLU A 112 -17.41 15.17 3.82
CA GLU A 112 -17.47 15.37 2.36
C GLU A 112 -16.29 14.73 1.62
N VAL A 113 -15.21 14.34 2.31
CA VAL A 113 -14.05 13.69 1.71
C VAL A 113 -14.02 12.20 1.99
N GLU A 114 -14.35 11.42 0.96
CA GLU A 114 -14.32 9.96 1.02
C GLU A 114 -12.89 9.43 0.89
N LEU A 115 -12.45 8.58 1.83
CA LEU A 115 -11.19 7.85 1.75
C LEU A 115 -11.46 6.41 1.28
N VAL A 116 -10.81 6.00 0.20
CA VAL A 116 -10.92 4.64 -0.36
C VAL A 116 -9.53 4.01 -0.43
N GLY A 117 -9.33 2.89 0.26
CA GLY A 117 -8.13 2.06 0.18
C GLY A 117 -8.31 0.98 -0.88
N LEU A 118 -7.41 0.92 -1.86
CA LEU A 118 -7.38 -0.17 -2.84
C LEU A 118 -6.43 -1.26 -2.33
N ILE A 119 -6.94 -2.48 -2.20
CA ILE A 119 -6.21 -3.65 -1.71
C ILE A 119 -6.22 -4.80 -2.73
N GLY A 120 -5.26 -5.71 -2.61
CA GLY A 120 -5.17 -6.88 -3.48
C GLY A 120 -4.23 -7.95 -2.93
N GLU A 121 -4.01 -9.01 -3.69
CA GLU A 121 -3.21 -10.18 -3.26
C GLU A 121 -1.77 -9.84 -2.84
N SER A 122 -1.20 -8.75 -3.37
CA SER A 122 0.13 -8.30 -2.97
C SER A 122 0.14 -7.38 -1.74
N THR A 123 -1.03 -6.93 -1.25
CA THR A 123 -1.12 -6.20 0.01
C THR A 123 -0.78 -7.13 1.17
N PHE A 124 0.38 -6.92 1.80
CA PHE A 124 0.92 -7.87 2.76
C PHE A 124 1.65 -7.19 3.93
N SER A 125 1.77 -7.90 5.08
CA SER A 125 2.54 -7.46 6.25
C SER A 125 2.12 -6.06 6.72
N SER A 126 3.04 -5.10 6.82
CA SER A 126 2.76 -3.72 7.27
C SER A 126 1.72 -3.00 6.40
N ALA A 127 1.62 -3.31 5.10
CA ALA A 127 0.58 -2.73 4.25
C ALA A 127 -0.83 -3.20 4.66
N LEU A 128 -0.95 -4.39 5.24
CA LEU A 128 -2.20 -4.89 5.79
C LEU A 128 -2.58 -4.13 7.07
N ILE A 129 -1.60 -3.80 7.91
CA ILE A 129 -1.81 -2.92 9.08
C ILE A 129 -2.32 -1.55 8.60
N ASN A 130 -1.67 -0.97 7.59
CA ASN A 130 -2.09 0.31 7.04
C ASN A 130 -3.49 0.25 6.39
N ALA A 131 -3.89 -0.89 5.81
CA ALA A 131 -5.25 -1.08 5.32
C ALA A 131 -6.29 -1.05 6.44
N VAL A 132 -5.99 -1.64 7.60
CA VAL A 132 -6.84 -1.55 8.80
C VAL A 132 -6.90 -0.11 9.31
N GLU A 133 -5.77 0.60 9.35
CA GLU A 133 -5.73 2.03 9.74
C GLU A 133 -6.60 2.91 8.82
N ILE A 134 -6.68 2.61 7.51
CA ILE A 134 -7.62 3.29 6.60
C ILE A 134 -9.07 3.11 7.08
N GLN A 135 -9.46 1.90 7.49
CA GLN A 135 -10.81 1.65 8.01
C GLN A 135 -11.06 2.39 9.33
N GLU A 136 -10.06 2.45 10.22
CA GLU A 136 -10.14 3.23 11.47
C GLU A 136 -10.26 4.74 11.23
N MET A 137 -9.77 5.23 10.09
CA MET A 137 -9.95 6.60 9.62
C MET A 137 -11.33 6.85 8.97
N GLY A 138 -12.23 5.85 8.98
CA GLY A 138 -13.53 5.92 8.33
C GLY A 138 -13.50 5.61 6.83
N GLY A 139 -12.37 5.16 6.31
CA GLY A 139 -12.23 4.78 4.90
C GLY A 139 -12.85 3.42 4.58
N VAL A 140 -13.08 3.18 3.31
CA VAL A 140 -13.62 1.93 2.75
C VAL A 140 -12.53 1.20 1.98
N LEU A 141 -12.40 -0.12 2.20
CA LEU A 141 -11.49 -0.95 1.43
C LEU A 141 -12.21 -1.55 0.21
N VAL A 142 -11.57 -1.47 -0.95
CA VAL A 142 -12.09 -1.97 -2.22
C VAL A 142 -10.99 -2.78 -2.93
N GLY A 143 -11.34 -3.88 -3.54
CA GLY A 143 -10.43 -4.71 -4.33
C GLY A 143 -10.56 -6.19 -4.02
N GLU A 144 -9.44 -6.90 -4.07
CA GLU A 144 -9.35 -8.33 -3.82
C GLU A 144 -8.88 -8.60 -2.39
N SER A 145 -9.06 -9.84 -1.93
CA SER A 145 -8.50 -10.26 -0.63
C SER A 145 -6.99 -10.04 -0.58
N THR A 146 -6.51 -9.57 0.55
CA THR A 146 -5.07 -9.36 0.79
C THR A 146 -4.31 -10.69 0.84
N GLY A 147 -3.01 -10.68 0.50
CA GLY A 147 -2.17 -11.87 0.54
C GLY A 147 -1.80 -12.33 1.96
N GLY A 148 -2.10 -11.54 2.97
CA GLY A 148 -1.88 -11.84 4.38
C GLY A 148 -3.18 -11.95 5.16
N SER A 149 -3.06 -12.44 6.41
CA SER A 149 -4.16 -12.48 7.37
C SER A 149 -4.03 -11.31 8.35
N VAL A 150 -5.17 -10.81 8.86
CA VAL A 150 -5.23 -9.81 9.94
C VAL A 150 -4.51 -10.26 11.22
N SER A 151 -4.34 -11.58 11.38
CA SER A 151 -3.47 -12.15 12.40
C SER A 151 -2.33 -12.90 11.73
N HIS A 152 -1.10 -12.46 11.94
CA HIS A 152 0.06 -13.06 11.30
C HIS A 152 1.34 -12.92 12.12
N PHE A 153 2.34 -13.73 11.78
CA PHE A 153 3.68 -13.61 12.33
C PHE A 153 4.52 -12.65 11.48
N GLY A 154 5.11 -11.63 12.12
CA GLY A 154 5.94 -10.61 11.49
C GLY A 154 7.26 -10.36 12.22
N ALA A 155 7.93 -9.26 11.89
CA ALA A 155 9.22 -8.87 12.45
C ALA A 155 10.25 -10.01 12.32
N VAL A 156 10.63 -10.33 11.07
CA VAL A 156 11.52 -11.45 10.76
C VAL A 156 12.97 -11.16 11.10
N ASN A 157 13.61 -12.10 11.78
CA ASN A 157 15.05 -12.18 11.98
C ASN A 157 15.63 -13.18 10.98
N THR A 158 16.64 -12.77 10.23
CA THR A 158 17.36 -13.63 9.30
C THR A 158 18.54 -14.30 9.99
N PHE A 159 18.85 -15.53 9.62
CA PHE A 159 20.04 -16.25 10.06
C PHE A 159 20.65 -17.03 8.91
N THR A 160 21.93 -17.40 9.05
CA THR A 160 22.62 -18.25 8.11
C THR A 160 23.20 -19.43 8.90
N LEU A 161 22.94 -20.66 8.44
CA LEU A 161 23.53 -21.86 9.05
C LEU A 161 25.02 -21.88 8.73
N PRO A 162 25.91 -21.98 9.75
CA PRO A 162 27.36 -21.78 9.55
C PRO A 162 28.02 -22.88 8.74
N VAL A 163 27.46 -24.08 8.69
CA VAL A 163 28.05 -25.22 7.98
C VAL A 163 27.57 -25.33 6.54
N SER A 164 26.25 -25.15 6.32
CA SER A 164 25.65 -25.34 4.98
C SER A 164 25.48 -24.02 4.20
N GLY A 165 25.64 -22.87 4.83
CA GLY A 165 25.37 -21.56 4.21
C GLY A 165 23.89 -21.30 3.91
N VAL A 166 22.99 -22.19 4.31
CA VAL A 166 21.54 -22.01 4.09
C VAL A 166 21.06 -20.80 4.88
N ARG A 167 20.39 -19.89 4.19
CA ARG A 167 19.73 -18.75 4.81
C ARG A 167 18.30 -19.13 5.21
N GLY A 168 17.92 -18.71 6.40
CA GLY A 168 16.57 -18.88 6.93
C GLY A 168 16.09 -17.59 7.59
N GLN A 169 14.82 -17.56 7.90
CA GLN A 169 14.20 -16.48 8.65
C GLN A 169 13.20 -17.04 9.68
N ILE A 170 13.06 -16.34 10.79
CA ILE A 170 12.11 -16.66 11.84
C ILE A 170 11.41 -15.39 12.28
N SER A 171 10.09 -15.44 12.38
CA SER A 171 9.29 -14.35 12.92
C SER A 171 9.47 -14.27 14.43
N SER A 172 9.62 -13.06 14.95
CA SER A 172 9.80 -12.79 16.38
C SER A 172 8.58 -12.13 17.02
N LYS A 173 7.56 -11.74 16.24
CA LYS A 173 6.37 -11.03 16.71
C LYS A 173 5.11 -11.67 16.11
N TYR A 174 4.11 -11.93 16.94
CA TYR A 174 2.75 -12.19 16.50
C TYR A 174 1.95 -10.88 16.51
N ILE A 175 1.31 -10.58 15.41
CA ILE A 175 0.48 -9.40 15.20
C ILE A 175 -0.96 -9.88 15.12
N ASP A 176 -1.83 -9.35 15.94
CA ASP A 176 -3.26 -9.64 15.95
C ASP A 176 -4.06 -8.34 15.79
N LEU A 177 -4.64 -8.16 14.62
CA LEU A 177 -5.46 -7.00 14.28
C LEU A 177 -6.98 -7.28 14.41
N ASN A 178 -7.38 -8.49 14.82
CA ASN A 178 -8.81 -8.82 14.95
C ASN A 178 -9.54 -7.94 15.98
N SER A 179 -8.82 -7.37 16.93
CA SER A 179 -9.39 -6.47 17.93
C SER A 179 -9.69 -5.07 17.40
N LEU A 180 -9.21 -4.76 16.18
CA LEU A 180 -9.39 -3.47 15.51
C LEU A 180 -10.49 -3.53 14.42
N LEU A 181 -10.96 -4.74 14.09
CA LEU A 181 -12.02 -5.00 13.12
C LEU A 181 -13.35 -5.31 13.85
#